data_4982d9aaba9eb4786f4f86cbd12a705f
#
_entry.id   4982d9aaba9eb4786f4f86cbd12a705f
#
_cell.length_a   1.000
_cell.length_b   1.000
_cell.length_c   1.000
_cell.angle_alpha   90.00
_cell.angle_beta   90.00
_cell.angle_gamma   90.00
#
_symmetry.space_group_name_H-M   'P 1'
#
loop_
_entity.id
_entity.type
_entity.pdbx_description
1 polymer ?
#
loop_
_entity_poly.entity_id
_entity_poly.type
_entity_poly.pdbx_seq_one_letter_code
_entity_poly.pdbx_strand_id
1 'polypeptide(L)'
;MTMENSYALITGASSGIGLEIAKDLAGRGYNLILTARRTELLESISKEISEANNVHVDLISKDLSNYDAPREIFEFCEYKNYKVDILINNAGYGIKTSFHETSIDDEEAFIRVLGTSVIMLTKLFIPKMLEHDGGKIMIVSSVAS
;
A
#
# COMPACT_ATOMS: atom_id res chain seq x y z
N MET A 1 4.42 -4.16 -25.30
CA MET A 1 3.31 -3.81 -24.39
C MET A 1 3.80 -2.68 -23.52
N THR A 2 3.34 -1.49 -23.74
CA THR A 2 3.72 -0.34 -22.92
C THR A 2 2.96 -0.41 -21.61
N MET A 3 3.68 -0.54 -20.49
CA MET A 3 3.12 -0.45 -19.13
C MET A 3 2.84 1.01 -18.71
N GLU A 4 2.66 1.90 -19.70
CA GLU A 4 2.61 3.35 -19.52
C GLU A 4 1.56 3.86 -18.52
N ASN A 5 0.58 3.04 -18.19
CA ASN A 5 -0.45 3.41 -17.20
C ASN A 5 -0.73 2.29 -16.18
N SER A 6 0.17 1.33 -16.04
CA SER A 6 0.04 0.22 -15.08
C SER A 6 0.72 0.60 -13.76
N TYR A 7 -0.04 0.60 -12.68
CA TYR A 7 0.43 0.98 -11.35
C TYR A 7 0.38 -0.18 -10.37
N ALA A 8 1.38 -0.23 -9.51
CA ALA A 8 1.35 -1.04 -8.29
C ALA A 8 1.15 -0.14 -7.07
N LEU A 9 0.11 -0.39 -6.31
CA LEU A 9 -0.15 0.26 -5.02
C LEU A 9 0.43 -0.59 -3.90
N ILE A 10 1.31 -0.02 -3.09
CA ILE A 10 1.98 -0.70 -1.98
C ILE A 10 1.71 0.02 -0.67
N THR A 11 1.09 -0.66 0.28
CA THR A 11 0.92 -0.15 1.65
C THR A 11 2.12 -0.52 2.52
N GLY A 12 2.46 0.33 3.48
CA GLY A 12 3.63 0.14 4.32
C GLY A 12 4.95 0.21 3.55
N ALA A 13 4.99 1.05 2.50
CA ALA A 13 6.09 1.12 1.54
C ALA A 13 7.34 1.84 2.04
N SER A 14 7.33 2.41 3.25
CA SER A 14 8.43 3.23 3.76
C SER A 14 9.61 2.44 4.35
N SER A 15 9.49 1.14 4.52
CA SER A 15 10.54 0.31 5.10
C SER A 15 10.29 -1.19 4.86
N GLY A 16 11.30 -2.01 5.16
CA GLY A 16 11.20 -3.46 5.19
C GLY A 16 10.71 -4.08 3.88
N ILE A 17 9.85 -5.08 4.00
CA ILE A 17 9.34 -5.89 2.87
C ILE A 17 8.63 -5.01 1.83
N GLY A 18 7.81 -4.05 2.26
CA GLY A 18 7.08 -3.16 1.36
C GLY A 18 8.00 -2.30 0.50
N LEU A 19 9.08 -1.78 1.06
CA LEU A 19 10.10 -1.02 0.33
C LEU A 19 10.82 -1.89 -0.71
N GLU A 20 11.22 -3.10 -0.35
CA GLU A 20 11.91 -4.01 -1.26
C GLU A 20 11.00 -4.47 -2.41
N ILE A 21 9.72 -4.73 -2.12
CA ILE A 21 8.71 -5.01 -3.17
C ILE A 21 8.57 -3.80 -4.12
N ALA A 22 8.53 -2.58 -3.57
CA ALA A 22 8.44 -1.36 -4.39
C ALA A 22 9.64 -1.24 -5.34
N LYS A 23 10.85 -1.48 -4.86
CA LYS A 23 12.07 -1.47 -5.68
C LYS A 23 12.06 -2.55 -6.77
N ASP A 24 11.63 -3.77 -6.44
CA ASP A 24 11.53 -4.86 -7.40
C ASP A 24 10.51 -4.56 -8.51
N LEU A 25 9.33 -4.08 -8.16
CA LEU A 25 8.29 -3.73 -9.13
C LEU A 25 8.69 -2.55 -10.02
N ALA A 26 9.36 -1.54 -9.46
CA ALA A 26 9.93 -0.44 -10.24
C ALA A 26 11.00 -0.95 -11.23
N GLY A 27 11.88 -1.84 -10.80
CA GLY A 27 12.86 -2.49 -11.67
C GLY A 27 12.26 -3.31 -12.81
N ARG A 28 11.00 -3.74 -12.66
CA ARG A 28 10.22 -4.40 -13.72
C ARG A 28 9.43 -3.43 -14.62
N GLY A 29 9.56 -2.12 -14.39
CA GLY A 29 8.92 -1.08 -15.18
C GLY A 29 7.50 -0.71 -14.76
N TYR A 30 7.03 -1.14 -13.59
CA TYR A 30 5.75 -0.68 -13.05
C TYR A 30 5.88 0.73 -12.48
N ASN A 31 4.89 1.57 -12.76
CA ASN A 31 4.69 2.79 -11.99
C ASN A 31 4.18 2.43 -10.59
N LEU A 32 4.47 3.26 -9.61
CA LEU A 32 4.16 2.95 -8.22
C LEU A 32 3.27 4.02 -7.58
N ILE A 33 2.43 3.58 -6.66
CA ILE A 33 1.76 4.42 -5.67
C ILE A 33 2.17 3.90 -4.30
N LEU A 34 2.92 4.71 -3.56
CA LEU A 34 3.43 4.34 -2.25
C LEU A 34 2.59 4.98 -1.15
N THR A 35 2.17 4.19 -0.18
CA THR A 35 1.47 4.69 0.98
C THR A 35 2.10 4.22 2.29
N ALA A 36 2.28 5.15 3.20
CA ALA A 36 2.71 4.95 4.58
C ALA A 36 2.36 6.21 5.39
N ARG A 37 2.66 6.21 6.69
CA ARG A 37 2.34 7.32 7.59
C ARG A 37 3.29 8.51 7.47
N ARG A 38 4.58 8.27 7.17
CA ARG A 38 5.65 9.27 7.18
C ARG A 38 5.86 9.86 5.79
N THR A 39 5.35 11.06 5.57
CA THR A 39 5.41 11.76 4.28
C THR A 39 6.84 12.01 3.82
N GLU A 40 7.69 12.61 4.65
CA GLU A 40 9.07 12.96 4.29
C GLU A 40 9.89 11.75 3.84
N LEU A 41 9.70 10.61 4.51
CA LEU A 41 10.38 9.38 4.14
C LEU A 41 9.85 8.82 2.81
N LEU A 42 8.54 8.88 2.58
CA LEU A 42 7.96 8.49 1.29
C LEU A 42 8.46 9.36 0.14
N GLU A 43 8.58 10.66 0.34
CA GLU A 43 9.12 11.60 -0.67
C GLU A 43 10.55 11.24 -1.07
N SER A 44 11.41 10.98 -0.09
CA SER A 44 12.79 10.57 -0.34
C SER A 44 12.87 9.25 -1.10
N ILE A 45 12.10 8.25 -0.68
CA ILE A 45 12.05 6.92 -1.31
C ILE A 45 11.48 7.01 -2.73
N SER A 46 10.41 7.75 -2.92
CA SER A 46 9.76 7.96 -4.21
C SER A 46 10.72 8.55 -5.23
N LYS A 47 11.48 9.57 -4.84
CA LYS A 47 12.49 10.20 -5.68
C LYS A 47 13.61 9.20 -6.06
N GLU A 48 14.17 8.51 -5.07
CA GLU A 48 15.23 7.50 -5.29
C GLU A 48 14.78 6.42 -6.28
N ILE A 49 13.60 5.85 -6.08
CA ILE A 49 13.07 4.77 -6.93
C ILE A 49 12.77 5.27 -8.35
N SER A 50 12.17 6.45 -8.46
CA SER A 50 11.81 7.04 -9.76
C SER A 50 13.05 7.33 -10.60
N GLU A 51 14.07 7.95 -10.02
CA GLU A 51 15.32 8.27 -10.69
C GLU A 51 16.10 7.01 -11.11
N ALA A 52 16.13 5.98 -10.24
CA ALA A 52 16.88 4.75 -10.51
C ALA A 52 16.25 3.86 -11.59
N ASN A 53 14.92 3.92 -11.78
CA ASN A 53 14.21 2.97 -12.64
C ASN A 53 13.48 3.63 -13.81
N ASN A 54 13.48 4.96 -13.90
CA ASN A 54 12.76 5.72 -14.93
C ASN A 54 11.25 5.38 -14.98
N VAL A 55 10.63 5.25 -13.81
CA VAL A 55 9.19 5.01 -13.65
C VAL A 55 8.55 6.16 -12.88
N HIS A 56 7.25 6.34 -13.06
CA HIS A 56 6.49 7.30 -12.26
C HIS A 56 6.22 6.72 -10.88
N VAL A 57 6.52 7.49 -9.83
CA VAL A 57 6.24 7.11 -8.44
C VAL A 57 5.47 8.24 -7.78
N ASP A 58 4.21 8.01 -7.48
CA ASP A 58 3.39 8.92 -6.69
C ASP A 58 3.22 8.40 -5.27
N LEU A 59 2.82 9.26 -4.36
CA LEU A 59 2.66 8.90 -2.96
C LEU A 59 1.40 9.50 -2.35
N ILE A 60 0.85 8.81 -1.38
CA ILE A 60 -0.21 9.32 -0.52
C ILE A 60 0.06 8.91 0.93
N SER A 61 0.29 9.89 1.79
CA SER A 61 0.52 9.63 3.23
C SER A 61 -0.80 9.39 3.93
N LYS A 62 -1.00 8.19 4.43
CA LYS A 62 -2.19 7.78 5.17
C LYS A 62 -1.84 6.83 6.31
N ASP A 63 -2.60 6.97 7.40
CA ASP A 63 -2.57 6.03 8.52
C ASP A 63 -3.76 5.06 8.39
N LEU A 64 -3.47 3.79 8.11
CA LEU A 64 -4.50 2.75 7.93
C LEU A 64 -5.20 2.34 9.24
N SER A 65 -4.80 2.87 10.38
CA SER A 65 -5.60 2.79 11.61
C SER A 65 -6.84 3.70 11.56
N ASN A 66 -6.86 4.69 10.67
CA ASN A 66 -8.04 5.50 10.40
C ASN A 66 -8.99 4.75 9.46
N TYR A 67 -10.25 4.68 9.85
CA TYR A 67 -11.27 3.92 9.11
C TYR A 67 -11.43 4.38 7.65
N ASP A 68 -11.34 5.68 7.40
CA ASP A 68 -11.56 6.25 6.07
C ASP A 68 -10.33 6.17 5.15
N ALA A 69 -9.13 5.91 5.70
CA ALA A 69 -7.87 5.92 4.95
C ALA A 69 -7.88 5.00 3.70
N PRO A 70 -8.39 3.76 3.73
CA PRO A 70 -8.48 2.93 2.53
C PRO A 70 -9.34 3.55 1.42
N ARG A 71 -10.45 4.18 1.77
CA ARG A 71 -11.33 4.88 0.83
C ARG A 71 -10.65 6.09 0.21
N GLU A 72 -9.98 6.89 1.03
CA GLU A 72 -9.22 8.06 0.57
C GLU A 72 -8.08 7.68 -0.37
N ILE A 73 -7.41 6.54 -0.13
CA ILE A 73 -6.38 6.01 -1.05
C ILE A 73 -7.01 5.62 -2.39
N PHE A 74 -8.15 4.93 -2.36
CA PHE A 74 -8.87 4.55 -3.57
C PHE A 74 -9.33 5.78 -4.36
N GLU A 75 -9.95 6.76 -3.70
CA GLU A 75 -10.40 8.01 -4.31
C GLU A 75 -9.26 8.82 -4.92
N PHE A 76 -8.09 8.83 -4.28
CA PHE A 76 -6.89 9.43 -4.85
C PHE A 76 -6.49 8.75 -6.17
N CYS A 77 -6.48 7.43 -6.23
CA CYS A 77 -6.17 6.69 -7.44
C CYS A 77 -7.18 6.96 -8.56
N GLU A 78 -8.48 7.01 -8.24
CA GLU A 78 -9.54 7.34 -9.18
C GLU A 78 -9.41 8.79 -9.69
N TYR A 79 -9.16 9.76 -8.81
CA TYR A 79 -8.97 11.15 -9.18
C TYR A 79 -7.79 11.35 -10.14
N LYS A 80 -6.70 10.63 -9.91
CA LYS A 80 -5.50 10.63 -10.76
C LYS A 80 -5.67 9.77 -12.03
N ASN A 81 -6.77 9.05 -12.15
CA ASN A 81 -7.02 8.11 -13.24
C ASN A 81 -5.92 7.04 -13.38
N TYR A 82 -5.40 6.55 -12.24
CA TYR A 82 -4.40 5.50 -12.22
C TYR A 82 -5.03 4.12 -12.40
N LYS A 83 -4.50 3.33 -13.33
CA LYS A 83 -4.87 1.93 -13.50
C LYS A 83 -4.04 1.06 -12.53
N VAL A 84 -4.64 0.72 -11.40
CA VAL A 84 -3.98 -0.14 -10.41
C VAL A 84 -4.15 -1.61 -10.80
N ASP A 85 -3.10 -2.21 -11.31
CA ASP A 85 -3.07 -3.62 -11.71
C ASP A 85 -2.49 -4.53 -10.62
N ILE A 86 -1.76 -3.96 -9.66
CA ILE A 86 -1.17 -4.70 -8.54
C ILE A 86 -1.50 -3.98 -7.23
N LEU A 87 -2.08 -4.70 -6.28
CA LEU A 87 -2.31 -4.23 -4.92
C LEU A 87 -1.48 -5.07 -3.93
N ILE A 88 -0.56 -4.43 -3.23
CA ILE A 88 0.25 -5.04 -2.18
C ILE A 88 -0.21 -4.55 -0.81
N ASN A 89 -1.00 -5.36 -0.14
CA ASN A 89 -1.39 -5.16 1.26
C ASN A 89 -0.24 -5.62 2.16
N ASN A 90 0.67 -4.71 2.49
CA ASN A 90 1.86 -5.01 3.29
C ASN A 90 1.90 -4.24 4.62
N ALA A 91 1.18 -3.14 4.76
CA ALA A 91 1.18 -2.36 6.01
C ALA A 91 0.85 -3.25 7.22
N GLY A 92 1.66 -3.12 8.26
CA GLY A 92 1.48 -3.86 9.49
C GLY A 92 2.54 -3.51 10.51
N TYR A 93 2.29 -3.89 11.75
CA TYR A 93 3.22 -3.77 12.87
C TYR A 93 2.90 -4.82 13.92
N GLY A 94 3.84 -5.07 14.84
CA GLY A 94 3.62 -5.93 15.99
C GLY A 94 3.41 -5.11 17.26
N ILE A 95 2.54 -5.56 18.13
CA ILE A 95 2.43 -5.04 19.50
C ILE A 95 3.41 -5.82 20.36
N LYS A 96 4.34 -5.11 21.02
CA LYS A 96 5.38 -5.73 21.86
C LYS A 96 5.00 -5.79 23.35
N THR A 97 3.92 -5.10 23.70
CA THR A 97 3.39 -5.05 25.07
C THR A 97 2.46 -6.24 25.31
N SER A 98 2.37 -6.70 26.54
CA SER A 98 1.44 -7.76 26.93
C SER A 98 -0.01 -7.31 26.67
N PHE A 99 -0.86 -8.23 26.23
CA PHE A 99 -2.24 -7.92 25.85
C PHE A 99 -3.05 -7.19 26.94
N HIS A 100 -2.85 -7.53 28.20
CA HIS A 100 -3.55 -6.89 29.33
C HIS A 100 -3.07 -5.45 29.63
N GLU A 101 -1.96 -5.02 29.03
CA GLU A 101 -1.38 -3.68 29.21
C GLU A 101 -1.73 -2.74 28.03
N THR A 102 -2.25 -3.29 26.94
CA THR A 102 -2.71 -2.49 25.78
C THR A 102 -4.09 -1.91 26.05
N SER A 103 -4.40 -0.78 25.41
CA SER A 103 -5.73 -0.21 25.45
C SER A 103 -6.64 -0.86 24.41
N ILE A 104 -7.95 -0.73 24.57
CA ILE A 104 -8.93 -1.17 23.55
C ILE A 104 -8.68 -0.42 22.24
N ASP A 105 -8.37 0.88 22.31
CA ASP A 105 -8.10 1.70 21.14
C ASP A 105 -6.87 1.22 20.36
N ASP A 106 -5.80 0.78 21.06
CA ASP A 106 -4.62 0.20 20.42
C ASP A 106 -4.94 -1.12 19.71
N GLU A 107 -5.73 -1.98 20.35
CA GLU A 107 -6.17 -3.24 19.76
C GLU A 107 -7.09 -3.03 18.54
N GLU A 108 -8.02 -2.09 18.62
CA GLU A 108 -8.87 -1.73 17.48
C GLU A 108 -8.04 -1.13 16.32
N ALA A 109 -7.09 -0.26 16.61
CA ALA A 109 -6.17 0.30 15.60
C ALA A 109 -5.36 -0.80 14.92
N PHE A 110 -4.87 -1.77 15.69
CA PHE A 110 -4.14 -2.94 15.21
C PHE A 110 -4.98 -3.79 14.25
N ILE A 111 -6.22 -4.08 14.63
CA ILE A 111 -7.17 -4.83 13.78
C ILE A 111 -7.48 -4.05 12.50
N ARG A 112 -7.64 -2.73 12.57
CA ARG A 112 -7.88 -1.89 11.39
C ARG A 112 -6.73 -1.98 10.40
N VAL A 113 -5.50 -1.88 10.85
CA VAL A 113 -4.33 -1.94 9.95
C VAL A 113 -4.15 -3.33 9.35
N LEU A 114 -4.23 -4.38 10.15
CA LEU A 114 -3.92 -5.76 9.71
C LEU A 114 -5.09 -6.48 9.05
N GLY A 115 -6.32 -6.06 9.28
CA GLY A 115 -7.52 -6.74 8.81
C GLY A 115 -8.46 -5.84 8.01
N THR A 116 -9.08 -4.87 8.67
CA THR A 116 -10.14 -4.04 8.04
C THR A 116 -9.63 -3.30 6.81
N SER A 117 -8.45 -2.68 6.87
CA SER A 117 -7.87 -1.97 5.73
C SER A 117 -7.59 -2.89 4.55
N VAL A 118 -7.12 -4.11 4.81
CA VAL A 118 -6.88 -5.14 3.78
C VAL A 118 -8.18 -5.51 3.08
N ILE A 119 -9.23 -5.76 3.84
CA ILE A 119 -10.56 -6.07 3.29
C ILE A 119 -11.08 -4.89 2.46
N MET A 120 -11.01 -3.67 2.98
CA MET A 120 -11.53 -2.48 2.31
C MET A 120 -10.80 -2.19 1.01
N LEU A 121 -9.45 -2.15 1.01
CA LEU A 121 -8.67 -1.93 -0.20
C LEU A 121 -8.95 -3.01 -1.24
N THR A 122 -8.95 -4.27 -0.83
CA THR A 122 -9.25 -5.40 -1.72
C THR A 122 -10.63 -5.26 -2.35
N LYS A 123 -11.67 -4.96 -1.56
CA LYS A 123 -13.05 -4.77 -2.04
C LYS A 123 -13.20 -3.57 -2.98
N LEU A 124 -12.45 -2.49 -2.75
CA LEU A 124 -12.51 -1.29 -3.59
C LEU A 124 -11.81 -1.49 -4.94
N PHE A 125 -10.64 -2.16 -4.95
CA PHE A 125 -9.86 -2.31 -6.17
C PHE A 125 -10.26 -3.49 -7.06
N ILE A 126 -10.82 -4.58 -6.52
CA ILE A 126 -11.24 -5.75 -7.32
C ILE A 126 -12.15 -5.37 -8.51
N PRO A 127 -13.23 -4.59 -8.35
CA PRO A 127 -14.08 -4.24 -9.47
C PRO A 127 -13.32 -3.52 -10.58
N LYS A 128 -12.42 -2.61 -10.23
CA LYS A 128 -11.58 -1.88 -11.19
C LYS A 128 -10.59 -2.80 -11.92
N MET A 129 -9.98 -3.71 -11.20
CA MET A 129 -9.10 -4.71 -11.81
C MET A 129 -9.85 -5.59 -12.82
N LEU A 130 -11.09 -5.99 -12.51
CA LEU A 130 -11.92 -6.79 -13.41
C LEU A 130 -12.33 -6.02 -14.68
N GLU A 131 -12.51 -4.69 -14.61
CA GLU A 131 -12.75 -3.84 -15.78
C GLU A 131 -11.56 -3.80 -16.74
N HIS A 132 -10.37 -4.17 -16.29
CA HIS A 132 -9.10 -4.09 -17.02
C HIS A 132 -8.44 -5.46 -17.30
N ASP A 133 -9.24 -6.52 -17.48
CA ASP A 133 -8.76 -7.88 -17.71
C ASP A 133 -8.06 -8.54 -16.51
N GLY A 134 -8.34 -8.07 -15.31
CA GLY A 134 -7.84 -8.63 -14.08
C GLY A 134 -6.70 -7.83 -13.43
N GLY A 135 -6.21 -8.35 -12.31
CA GLY A 135 -5.14 -7.74 -11.53
C GLY A 135 -4.50 -8.77 -10.61
N LYS A 136 -3.55 -8.31 -9.81
CA LYS A 136 -2.86 -9.15 -8.82
C LYS A 136 -2.98 -8.52 -7.44
N ILE A 137 -3.34 -9.33 -6.46
CA ILE A 137 -3.42 -8.91 -5.07
C ILE A 137 -2.48 -9.79 -4.25
N MET A 138 -1.60 -9.16 -3.52
CA MET A 138 -0.71 -9.80 -2.57
C MET A 138 -1.03 -9.30 -1.17
N ILE A 139 -1.11 -10.21 -0.23
CA ILE A 139 -1.25 -9.91 1.20
C ILE A 139 -0.01 -10.45 1.90
N VAL A 140 0.78 -9.55 2.48
CA VAL A 140 1.94 -9.92 3.28
C VAL A 140 1.46 -10.27 4.67
N SER A 141 1.65 -11.53 5.05
CA SER A 141 1.29 -12.07 6.36
C SER A 141 2.54 -12.41 7.17
N SER A 142 2.36 -12.76 8.42
CA SER A 142 3.43 -13.17 9.31
C SER A 142 3.08 -14.50 9.97
N VAL A 143 4.12 -15.25 10.32
CA VAL A 143 4.02 -16.44 11.18
C VAL A 143 4.38 -16.13 12.63
N ALA A 144 4.53 -14.85 12.97
CA ALA A 144 4.74 -14.42 14.34
C ALA A 144 3.49 -14.76 15.17
N SER A 145 3.65 -15.63 16.13
CA SER A 145 2.67 -16.06 17.12
C SER A 145 3.11 -15.62 18.51
#